data_b0fe691d2e6cdc807e27fcd898860eac
#
_entry.id   b0fe691d2e6cdc807e27fcd898860eac
#
_cell.length_a   1.000
_cell.length_b   1.000
_cell.length_c   1.000
_cell.angle_alpha   90.00
_cell.angle_beta   90.00
_cell.angle_gamma   90.00
#
_symmetry.space_group_name_H-M   'P 1'
#
loop_
_entity.id
_entity.type
_entity.pdbx_description
1 polymer ?
#
loop_
_entity_poly.entity_id
_entity_poly.type
_entity_poly.pdbx_seq_one_letter_code
_entity_poly.pdbx_strand_id
1 'polypeptide(L)'
;MKKMKSTVFIALVALASVLALSACGSNNNDSASSSPSASASASASASAPAAGGETKEITVTATNFQFDTQEIKAKVGDTLKITLKNESGVHGLEIKDLNVNIKNGETATVVLDKAGTYDFNCSIMCGTGHDNMTGQLIVE
;
A
#
# COMPACT_ATOMS: atom_id res chain seq x y z
N MET A 1 -42.13 -20.10 10.67
CA MET A 1 -41.37 -21.03 11.53
C MET A 1 -40.76 -22.12 10.68
N LYS A 2 -39.50 -22.08 10.34
CA LYS A 2 -38.73 -23.22 9.87
C LYS A 2 -37.27 -23.04 10.27
N LYS A 3 -36.91 -23.76 11.33
CA LYS A 3 -35.52 -23.87 11.80
C LYS A 3 -34.80 -24.84 10.85
N MET A 4 -33.78 -24.36 10.14
CA MET A 4 -32.84 -25.26 9.47
C MET A 4 -31.55 -25.34 10.30
N LYS A 5 -31.37 -26.53 10.85
CA LYS A 5 -30.12 -26.93 11.52
C LYS A 5 -29.09 -27.22 10.44
N SER A 6 -28.01 -26.49 10.43
CA SER A 6 -26.86 -26.78 9.56
C SER A 6 -25.80 -27.51 10.36
N THR A 7 -25.53 -28.65 9.87
CA THR A 7 -24.63 -29.69 10.33
C THR A 7 -23.17 -29.25 10.16
N VAL A 8 -22.42 -29.38 11.22
CA VAL A 8 -20.97 -29.19 11.27
C VAL A 8 -20.30 -30.36 10.57
N PHE A 9 -19.54 -30.11 9.52
CA PHE A 9 -18.58 -31.09 8.99
C PHE A 9 -17.15 -30.62 9.36
N ILE A 10 -16.63 -31.28 10.38
CA ILE A 10 -15.22 -31.27 10.73
C ILE A 10 -14.53 -32.31 9.83
N ALA A 11 -13.67 -31.87 8.94
CA ALA A 11 -12.74 -32.75 8.25
C ALA A 11 -11.32 -32.39 8.71
N LEU A 12 -10.83 -33.21 9.62
CA LEU A 12 -9.42 -33.32 10.02
C LEU A 12 -8.66 -34.02 8.87
N VAL A 13 -7.69 -33.35 8.29
CA VAL A 13 -6.63 -34.01 7.52
C VAL A 13 -5.29 -33.58 8.10
N ALA A 14 -4.75 -34.50 8.91
CA ALA A 14 -3.36 -34.49 9.31
C ALA A 14 -2.56 -35.21 8.22
N LEU A 15 -1.52 -34.56 7.70
CA LEU A 15 -0.47 -35.27 6.98
C LEU A 15 0.88 -34.71 7.37
N ALA A 16 1.59 -35.53 8.13
CA ALA A 16 3.00 -35.40 8.45
C ALA A 16 3.83 -35.99 7.30
N SER A 17 4.97 -35.39 6.98
CA SER A 17 6.14 -36.07 6.36
C SER A 17 7.26 -35.04 6.21
N VAL A 18 8.25 -35.19 6.92
CA VAL A 18 9.52 -35.95 6.86
C VAL A 18 10.68 -35.10 6.34
N LEU A 19 11.65 -35.03 7.27
CA LEU A 19 13.05 -34.65 7.21
C LEU A 19 13.82 -35.04 5.93
N ALA A 20 14.68 -34.14 5.48
CA ALA A 20 15.94 -34.54 4.86
C ALA A 20 17.05 -33.60 5.29
N LEU A 21 17.92 -34.11 6.13
CA LEU A 21 19.28 -33.63 6.38
C LEU A 21 20.15 -34.03 5.19
N SER A 22 21.01 -33.12 4.75
CA SER A 22 22.24 -33.44 4.03
C SER A 22 23.19 -32.28 4.19
N ALA A 23 24.09 -32.33 5.06
CA ALA A 23 25.42 -32.94 5.04
C ALA A 23 26.48 -32.02 4.45
N CYS A 24 27.38 -31.67 5.33
CA CYS A 24 28.71 -31.10 5.23
C CYS A 24 29.53 -31.48 4.00
N GLY A 25 30.30 -30.51 3.54
CA GLY A 25 31.45 -30.68 2.69
C GLY A 25 32.47 -29.59 2.95
N SER A 26 33.33 -29.80 3.93
CA SER A 26 34.60 -29.08 4.08
C SER A 26 35.54 -29.45 2.96
N ASN A 27 36.17 -28.46 2.34
CA ASN A 27 37.55 -28.62 1.85
C ASN A 27 38.26 -27.28 1.88
N ASN A 28 39.26 -27.24 2.73
CA ASN A 28 40.34 -26.28 2.72
C ASN A 28 41.20 -26.52 1.48
N ASN A 29 41.62 -25.49 0.80
CA ASN A 29 43.00 -25.39 0.35
C ASN A 29 43.38 -23.93 0.06
N ASP A 30 44.53 -23.62 0.64
CA ASP A 30 45.27 -22.38 0.55
C ASP A 30 45.67 -22.02 -0.88
N SER A 31 45.76 -20.75 -1.20
CA SER A 31 46.94 -19.99 -1.56
C SER A 31 46.59 -18.67 -2.26
N ALA A 32 47.00 -17.65 -1.56
CA ALA A 32 47.67 -16.43 -2.00
C ALA A 32 47.30 -15.75 -3.35
N SER A 33 47.04 -14.48 -3.18
CA SER A 33 47.64 -13.36 -3.91
C SER A 33 46.66 -12.40 -4.57
N SER A 34 46.76 -11.20 -4.04
CA SER A 34 46.69 -9.89 -4.70
C SER A 34 45.33 -9.36 -5.14
N SER A 35 44.91 -8.46 -4.32
CA SER A 35 44.69 -7.03 -4.64
C SER A 35 43.39 -6.58 -5.26
N PRO A 36 43.00 -5.35 -4.95
CA PRO A 36 41.60 -5.01 -4.65
C PRO A 36 40.93 -4.48 -5.91
N SER A 37 39.85 -5.08 -6.28
CA SER A 37 38.91 -4.41 -7.15
C SER A 37 37.80 -3.84 -6.31
N ALA A 38 37.83 -2.55 -6.18
CA ALA A 38 36.78 -1.77 -5.58
C ALA A 38 35.47 -2.01 -6.33
N SER A 39 34.67 -2.93 -5.78
CA SER A 39 33.26 -2.99 -6.16
C SER A 39 32.56 -1.90 -5.39
N ALA A 40 32.34 -0.80 -6.08
CA ALA A 40 31.49 0.26 -5.60
C ALA A 40 30.09 -0.33 -5.37
N SER A 41 29.82 -0.64 -4.13
CA SER A 41 28.46 -0.82 -3.66
C SER A 41 27.77 0.52 -3.85
N ALA A 42 27.01 0.62 -4.92
CA ALA A 42 26.07 1.71 -5.08
C ALA A 42 25.04 1.58 -3.97
N SER A 43 25.37 2.17 -2.83
CA SER A 43 24.39 2.53 -1.83
C SER A 43 23.41 3.45 -2.53
N ALA A 44 22.28 2.92 -2.92
CA ALA A 44 21.14 3.75 -3.24
C ALA A 44 20.84 4.56 -1.99
N SER A 45 21.44 5.75 -1.93
CA SER A 45 21.04 6.78 -1.01
C SER A 45 19.60 7.09 -1.36
N ALA A 46 18.67 6.51 -0.65
CA ALA A 46 17.34 7.05 -0.58
C ALA A 46 17.52 8.46 -0.04
N SER A 47 17.50 9.43 -0.94
CA SER A 47 17.37 10.84 -0.55
C SER A 47 16.12 10.91 0.29
N ALA A 48 16.31 11.05 1.59
CA ALA A 48 15.25 11.50 2.46
C ALA A 48 14.73 12.80 1.85
N PRO A 49 13.45 12.92 1.54
CA PRO A 49 12.89 14.16 1.03
C PRO A 49 13.17 15.25 2.08
N ALA A 50 13.61 16.39 1.60
CA ALA A 50 13.87 17.54 2.42
C ALA A 50 12.59 17.85 3.22
N ALA A 51 12.61 17.56 4.50
CA ALA A 51 11.50 17.82 5.40
C ALA A 51 11.40 19.32 5.61
N GLY A 52 10.60 19.99 4.79
CA GLY A 52 10.28 21.40 4.87
C GLY A 52 8.79 21.67 4.70
N GLY A 53 8.00 20.65 4.37
CA GLY A 53 6.57 20.77 4.16
C GLY A 53 5.75 20.51 5.43
N GLU A 54 4.50 20.94 5.37
CA GLU A 54 3.52 20.73 6.43
C GLU A 54 2.94 19.31 6.37
N THR A 55 2.60 18.75 7.55
CA THR A 55 1.81 17.51 7.58
C THR A 55 0.33 17.85 7.52
N LYS A 56 -0.35 17.40 6.48
CA LYS A 56 -1.79 17.55 6.29
C LYS A 56 -2.49 16.21 6.55
N GLU A 57 -3.43 16.23 7.48
CA GLU A 57 -4.27 15.07 7.77
C GLU A 57 -5.67 15.29 7.20
N ILE A 58 -6.13 14.40 6.34
CA ILE A 58 -7.42 14.49 5.66
C ILE A 58 -8.16 13.17 5.82
N THR A 59 -9.44 13.26 6.17
CA THR A 59 -10.34 12.12 6.12
C THR A 59 -11.29 12.29 4.96
N VAL A 60 -11.26 11.37 4.02
CA VAL A 60 -12.20 11.30 2.90
C VAL A 60 -13.31 10.33 3.27
N THR A 61 -14.54 10.81 3.21
CA THR A 61 -15.73 10.01 3.49
C THR A 61 -16.34 9.50 2.19
N ALA A 62 -16.55 8.21 2.08
CA ALA A 62 -17.18 7.59 0.92
C ALA A 62 -18.63 7.20 1.22
N THR A 63 -19.51 7.59 0.30
CA THR A 63 -20.91 7.16 0.26
C THR A 63 -21.20 6.54 -1.10
N ASN A 64 -22.41 6.03 -1.34
CA ASN A 64 -22.83 5.51 -2.63
C ASN A 64 -23.25 6.69 -3.56
N PHE A 65 -22.55 7.06 -4.55
CA PHE A 65 -21.27 6.64 -5.16
C PHE A 65 -20.42 7.89 -5.33
N GLN A 66 -19.97 8.45 -4.24
CA GLN A 66 -19.15 9.66 -4.26
C GLN A 66 -18.25 9.78 -3.04
N PHE A 67 -17.17 10.50 -3.19
CA PHE A 67 -16.38 11.02 -2.08
C PHE A 67 -16.94 12.39 -1.65
N ASP A 68 -16.93 12.66 -0.35
CA ASP A 68 -17.29 13.97 0.20
C ASP A 68 -16.30 15.06 -0.23
N THR A 69 -15.05 14.67 -0.41
CA THR A 69 -13.97 15.55 -0.83
C THR A 69 -13.56 15.16 -2.25
N GLN A 70 -13.85 16.03 -3.22
CA GLN A 70 -13.49 15.81 -4.62
C GLN A 70 -12.20 16.54 -5.03
N GLU A 71 -11.75 17.49 -4.22
CA GLU A 71 -10.50 18.24 -4.44
C GLU A 71 -9.72 18.39 -3.14
N ILE A 72 -8.46 17.97 -3.19
CA ILE A 72 -7.50 18.11 -2.10
C ILE A 72 -6.37 19.01 -2.59
N LYS A 73 -6.01 20.05 -1.83
CA LYS A 73 -4.89 20.94 -2.15
C LYS A 73 -3.74 20.77 -1.16
N ALA A 74 -2.54 20.68 -1.71
CA ALA A 74 -1.31 20.56 -0.95
C ALA A 74 -0.15 21.25 -1.68
N LYS A 75 0.99 21.32 -1.02
CA LYS A 75 2.22 21.90 -1.59
C LYS A 75 3.30 20.84 -1.77
N VAL A 76 4.22 21.12 -2.68
CA VAL A 76 5.42 20.31 -2.80
C VAL A 76 6.20 20.35 -1.47
N GLY A 77 6.60 19.17 -0.99
CA GLY A 77 7.25 18.97 0.29
C GLY A 77 6.30 18.62 1.43
N ASP A 78 4.99 18.80 1.25
CA ASP A 78 4.02 18.40 2.28
C ASP A 78 3.97 16.89 2.45
N THR A 79 3.68 16.47 3.68
CA THR A 79 3.33 15.08 4.00
C THR A 79 1.82 14.96 4.12
N LEU A 80 1.20 14.25 3.20
CA LEU A 80 -0.24 13.99 3.22
C LEU A 80 -0.54 12.68 3.95
N LYS A 81 -1.36 12.75 5.00
CA LYS A 81 -1.98 11.59 5.63
C LYS A 81 -3.45 11.56 5.25
N ILE A 82 -3.82 10.59 4.44
CA ILE A 82 -5.18 10.45 3.94
C ILE A 82 -5.82 9.18 4.53
N THR A 83 -6.96 9.35 5.17
CA THR A 83 -7.75 8.27 5.77
C THR A 83 -9.05 8.11 5.03
N LEU A 84 -9.44 6.87 4.68
CA LEU A 84 -10.74 6.59 4.09
C LEU A 84 -11.73 6.13 5.15
N LYS A 85 -12.93 6.71 5.15
CA LYS A 85 -14.06 6.29 5.96
C LYS A 85 -15.27 5.99 5.07
N ASN A 86 -15.77 4.77 5.10
CA ASN A 86 -17.03 4.44 4.41
C ASN A 86 -18.22 4.69 5.34
N GLU A 87 -19.15 5.53 4.90
CA GLU A 87 -20.45 5.73 5.56
C GLU A 87 -21.51 4.79 5.00
N SER A 88 -21.51 4.58 3.69
CA SER A 88 -22.40 3.63 3.04
C SER A 88 -21.70 2.96 1.88
N GLY A 89 -21.92 1.66 1.72
CA GLY A 89 -21.27 0.85 0.70
C GLY A 89 -19.89 0.34 1.12
N VAL A 90 -19.20 -0.28 0.15
CA VAL A 90 -17.82 -0.76 0.31
C VAL A 90 -16.96 -0.12 -0.76
N HIS A 91 -16.11 0.78 -0.35
CA HIS A 91 -15.27 1.59 -1.23
C HIS A 91 -13.82 1.52 -0.80
N GLY A 92 -12.91 1.71 -1.75
CA GLY A 92 -11.51 1.99 -1.55
C GLY A 92 -11.14 3.33 -2.17
N LEU A 93 -9.99 3.88 -1.86
CA LEU A 93 -9.46 5.08 -2.51
C LEU A 93 -8.07 4.76 -3.04
N GLU A 94 -7.84 5.04 -4.29
CA GLU A 94 -6.57 4.84 -4.97
C GLU A 94 -6.08 6.13 -5.63
N ILE A 95 -4.80 6.43 -5.45
CA ILE A 95 -4.06 7.44 -6.22
C ILE A 95 -2.91 6.70 -6.89
N LYS A 96 -3.11 6.29 -8.14
CA LYS A 96 -2.17 5.40 -8.85
C LYS A 96 -0.78 5.98 -8.97
N ASP A 97 -0.68 7.25 -9.33
CA ASP A 97 0.60 7.92 -9.55
C ASP A 97 1.44 8.08 -8.28
N LEU A 98 0.82 7.94 -7.11
CA LEU A 98 1.48 8.00 -5.80
C LEU A 98 1.56 6.62 -5.11
N ASN A 99 1.15 5.55 -5.78
CA ASN A 99 1.06 4.19 -5.22
C ASN A 99 0.27 4.12 -3.89
N VAL A 100 -0.75 4.96 -3.77
CA VAL A 100 -1.67 4.96 -2.63
C VAL A 100 -2.88 4.10 -2.98
N ASN A 101 -3.22 3.15 -2.10
CA ASN A 101 -4.45 2.38 -2.19
C ASN A 101 -4.88 2.01 -0.77
N ILE A 102 -5.98 2.58 -0.32
CA ILE A 102 -6.50 2.42 1.05
C ILE A 102 -7.94 1.93 1.05
N LYS A 103 -8.26 1.16 2.07
CA LYS A 103 -9.60 0.65 2.35
C LYS A 103 -10.21 1.37 3.55
N ASN A 104 -11.45 1.05 3.84
CA ASN A 104 -12.16 1.62 4.98
C ASN A 104 -11.37 1.53 6.29
N GLY A 105 -11.16 2.66 6.93
CA GLY A 105 -10.42 2.78 8.19
C GLY A 105 -8.89 2.80 8.05
N GLU A 106 -8.36 2.62 6.85
CA GLU A 106 -6.92 2.69 6.61
C GLU A 106 -6.47 4.13 6.35
N THR A 107 -5.21 4.39 6.69
CA THR A 107 -4.53 5.67 6.44
C THR A 107 -3.26 5.43 5.64
N ALA A 108 -3.11 6.15 4.54
CA ALA A 108 -1.84 6.24 3.83
C ALA A 108 -1.11 7.52 4.21
N THR A 109 0.22 7.44 4.22
CA THR A 109 1.10 8.61 4.39
C THR A 109 1.98 8.70 3.15
N VAL A 110 1.97 9.83 2.48
CA VAL A 110 2.75 10.09 1.28
C VAL A 110 3.39 11.46 1.33
N VAL A 111 4.66 11.55 0.95
CA VAL A 111 5.36 12.82 0.77
C VAL A 111 5.15 13.29 -0.66
N LEU A 112 4.74 14.53 -0.82
CA LEU A 112 4.42 15.12 -2.11
C LEU A 112 5.67 15.83 -2.65
N ASP A 113 6.46 15.13 -3.43
CA ASP A 113 7.77 15.59 -3.92
C ASP A 113 7.70 16.34 -5.26
N LYS A 114 6.54 16.29 -5.93
CA LYS A 114 6.35 16.85 -7.25
C LYS A 114 5.01 17.57 -7.39
N ALA A 115 5.04 18.77 -7.96
CA ALA A 115 3.85 19.50 -8.33
C ALA A 115 3.09 18.80 -9.46
N GLY A 116 1.77 18.86 -9.42
CA GLY A 116 0.91 18.24 -10.42
C GLY A 116 -0.50 18.00 -9.92
N THR A 117 -1.35 17.51 -10.82
CA THR A 117 -2.69 17.03 -10.47
C THR A 117 -2.69 15.52 -10.52
N TYR A 118 -3.07 14.90 -9.43
CA TYR A 118 -3.13 13.46 -9.23
C TYR A 118 -4.59 13.04 -9.05
N ASP A 119 -5.10 12.26 -9.98
CA ASP A 119 -6.47 11.77 -9.89
C ASP A 119 -6.56 10.65 -8.86
N PHE A 120 -7.63 10.66 -8.07
CA PHE A 120 -7.99 9.53 -7.23
C PHE A 120 -9.38 8.99 -7.59
N ASN A 121 -9.54 7.69 -7.40
CA ASN A 121 -10.76 6.99 -7.75
C ASN A 121 -11.07 5.87 -6.73
N CYS A 122 -12.29 5.36 -6.82
CA CYS A 122 -12.65 4.17 -6.06
C CYS A 122 -11.91 2.94 -6.61
N SER A 123 -11.17 2.23 -5.75
CA SER A 123 -10.40 1.04 -6.13
C SER A 123 -11.16 -0.28 -6.00
N ILE A 124 -12.39 -0.25 -5.50
CA ILE A 124 -13.24 -1.42 -5.28
C ILE A 124 -14.49 -1.29 -6.14
N MET A 125 -14.79 -2.31 -6.93
CA MET A 125 -16.03 -2.35 -7.71
C MET A 125 -17.25 -2.29 -6.77
N CYS A 126 -17.81 -1.11 -6.60
CA CYS A 126 -18.82 -0.81 -5.59
C CYS A 126 -20.25 -0.76 -6.14
N GLY A 127 -20.43 -0.85 -7.45
CA GLY A 127 -21.74 -0.83 -8.11
C GLY A 127 -21.79 0.08 -9.33
N THR A 128 -23.00 0.47 -9.73
CA THR A 128 -23.25 1.20 -10.99
C THR A 128 -22.67 2.61 -11.06
N GLY A 129 -22.35 3.20 -9.91
CA GLY A 129 -21.73 4.54 -9.82
C GLY A 129 -20.21 4.52 -9.65
N HIS A 130 -19.59 3.35 -9.71
CA HIS A 130 -18.15 3.18 -9.49
C HIS A 130 -17.29 4.09 -10.35
N ASP A 131 -17.57 4.18 -11.63
CA ASP A 131 -16.78 4.95 -12.60
C ASP A 131 -16.86 6.48 -12.38
N ASN A 132 -17.85 6.92 -11.61
CA ASN A 132 -18.04 8.33 -11.29
C ASN A 132 -17.45 8.72 -9.92
N MET A 133 -16.95 7.75 -9.16
CA MET A 133 -16.32 8.00 -7.86
C MET A 133 -14.88 8.42 -8.03
N THR A 134 -14.69 9.69 -8.35
CA THR A 134 -13.37 10.27 -8.62
C THR A 134 -13.17 11.59 -7.87
N GLY A 135 -11.92 12.02 -7.77
CA GLY A 135 -11.53 13.33 -7.28
C GLY A 135 -10.07 13.61 -7.64
N GLN A 136 -9.54 14.75 -7.21
CA GLN A 136 -8.21 15.22 -7.57
C GLN A 136 -7.44 15.73 -6.37
N LEU A 137 -6.16 15.37 -6.31
CA LEU A 137 -5.17 15.97 -5.44
C LEU A 137 -4.32 16.94 -6.26
N ILE A 138 -4.37 18.22 -5.94
CA ILE A 138 -3.62 19.28 -6.60
C ILE A 138 -2.44 19.63 -5.70
N VAL A 139 -1.23 19.46 -6.22
CA VAL A 139 0.02 19.78 -5.55
C VAL A 139 0.69 20.97 -6.25
N GLU A 140 0.86 22.08 -5.53
CA GLU A 140 1.41 23.34 -6.02
C GLU A 140 2.83 23.62 -5.50
#